data_b4c2cf6e6e5b652d9ba5f4cdca74dc08
#
_entry.id   b4c2cf6e6e5b652d9ba5f4cdca74dc08
#
_cell.length_a   1.000
_cell.length_b   1.000
_cell.length_c   1.000
_cell.angle_alpha   90.00
_cell.angle_beta   90.00
_cell.angle_gamma   90.00
#
_symmetry.space_group_name_H-M   'P 1'
#
loop_
_entity.id
_entity.type
_entity.pdbx_description
1 polymer ?
#
loop_
_entity_poly.entity_id
_entity_poly.type
_entity_poly.pdbx_seq_one_letter_code
_entity_poly.pdbx_strand_id
1 'polypeptide(L)'
;AAELLWIRLDLETNKAEQMLHLKIADLITEIPAAESLALRCRDYLVPGGAEPDIVIRPELYHYPDGSIPCEPGYDVEYMESGFQFYWQLLRFEGMMLHASAVALDGWAYLFSGPCGRGKSTHTRQWQAAFGPRASVFNDDKPALRRLEGKWYAYGTPWCGKDGIHKNEKWPLAGICFLEQAQENRIRRLSPAEAIPLVLEQTLRRLQPKSMERLLTLLDQLLREVPVYLLENRPEPDAARLSFEAMRPR
;
A
#
# COMPACT_ATOMS: atom_id res chain seq x y z
N ALA A 1 -6.07 17.07 22.48
CA ALA A 1 -6.70 18.35 22.08
C ALA A 1 -5.67 19.49 21.98
N ALA A 2 -4.66 19.54 22.85
CA ALA A 2 -3.62 20.61 22.81
C ALA A 2 -2.61 20.42 21.67
N GLU A 3 -2.22 19.18 21.36
CA GLU A 3 -1.27 18.89 20.25
C GLU A 3 -1.87 19.16 18.87
N LEU A 4 -3.20 19.03 18.70
CA LEU A 4 -3.90 19.37 17.46
C LEU A 4 -3.93 20.88 17.21
N LEU A 5 -3.90 21.68 18.26
CA LEU A 5 -3.84 23.14 18.14
C LEU A 5 -2.47 23.62 17.64
N TRP A 6 -1.40 22.92 18.02
CA TRP A 6 -0.03 23.21 17.55
C TRP A 6 0.14 22.95 16.05
N ILE A 7 -0.33 21.80 15.56
CA ILE A 7 -0.29 21.46 14.12
C ILE A 7 -1.10 22.49 13.31
N ARG A 8 -2.22 22.98 13.84
CA ARG A 8 -3.08 23.95 13.16
C ARG A 8 -2.52 25.39 13.17
N LEU A 9 -1.85 25.79 14.24
CA LEU A 9 -1.24 27.13 14.37
C LEU A 9 0.06 27.26 13.55
N ASP A 10 0.85 26.19 13.42
CA ASP A 10 2.06 26.20 12.60
C ASP A 10 1.75 26.15 11.09
N LEU A 11 0.68 25.47 10.68
CA LEU A 11 0.22 25.43 9.28
C LEU A 11 -0.24 26.78 8.73
N GLU A 12 -0.71 27.70 9.59
CA GLU A 12 -1.17 29.03 9.17
C GLU A 12 -0.04 30.06 9.00
N THR A 13 1.13 29.85 9.63
CA THR A 13 2.19 30.86 9.67
C THR A 13 3.33 30.63 8.68
N ASN A 14 3.52 29.44 8.10
CA ASN A 14 4.62 29.22 7.15
C ASN A 14 4.36 28.03 6.20
N LYS A 15 3.46 28.19 5.24
CA LYS A 15 2.96 27.12 4.33
C LYS A 15 4.01 26.52 3.37
N ALA A 16 5.24 27.02 3.30
CA ALA A 16 6.17 26.65 2.24
C ALA A 16 7.35 25.75 2.66
N GLU A 17 7.60 25.53 3.96
CA GLU A 17 8.85 24.88 4.39
C GLU A 17 8.72 23.84 5.52
N GLN A 18 7.54 23.54 6.02
CA GLN A 18 7.43 22.59 7.12
C GLN A 18 7.43 21.14 6.61
N MET A 19 8.44 20.38 7.00
CA MET A 19 8.56 18.96 6.71
C MET A 19 8.04 18.14 7.90
N LEU A 20 7.24 17.12 7.60
CA LEU A 20 6.79 16.13 8.58
C LEU A 20 7.80 14.98 8.62
N HIS A 21 8.14 14.55 9.82
CA HIS A 21 8.93 13.33 10.03
C HIS A 21 7.98 12.17 10.37
N LEU A 22 8.00 11.14 9.55
CA LEU A 22 7.08 10.01 9.61
C LEU A 22 7.86 8.72 9.72
N LYS A 23 7.29 7.72 10.40
CA LYS A 23 7.77 6.35 10.32
C LYS A 23 6.79 5.53 9.47
N ILE A 24 7.16 5.28 8.22
CA ILE A 24 6.35 4.51 7.26
C ILE A 24 7.15 3.27 6.84
N ALA A 25 6.54 2.10 6.95
CA ALA A 25 7.18 0.82 6.59
C ALA A 25 8.56 0.61 7.29
N ASP A 26 8.66 0.98 8.57
CA ASP A 26 9.88 0.97 9.39
C ASP A 26 11.01 1.88 8.88
N LEU A 27 10.72 2.87 8.05
CA LEU A 27 11.67 3.87 7.53
C LEU A 27 11.28 5.27 7.99
N ILE A 28 12.29 6.07 8.31
CA ILE A 28 12.09 7.49 8.58
C ILE A 28 11.91 8.21 7.25
N THR A 29 10.75 8.80 7.08
CA THR A 29 10.38 9.51 5.85
C THR A 29 10.15 10.97 6.16
N GLU A 30 10.78 11.85 5.41
CA GLU A 30 10.56 13.29 5.45
C GLU A 30 9.67 13.69 4.27
N ILE A 31 8.54 14.35 4.57
CA ILE A 31 7.53 14.71 3.57
C ILE A 31 7.03 16.13 3.83
N PRO A 32 6.75 16.94 2.79
CA PRO A 32 6.15 18.26 2.99
C PRO A 32 4.82 18.16 3.71
N ALA A 33 4.57 19.13 4.59
CA ALA A 33 3.30 19.25 5.32
C ALA A 33 2.17 19.76 4.41
N ALA A 34 1.79 18.96 3.43
CA ALA A 34 0.69 19.26 2.53
C ALA A 34 -0.67 19.01 3.20
N GLU A 35 -1.64 19.91 3.00
CA GLU A 35 -2.94 19.84 3.67
C GLU A 35 -3.68 18.53 3.37
N SER A 36 -3.60 18.03 2.13
CA SER A 36 -4.25 16.79 1.69
C SER A 36 -3.66 15.54 2.36
N LEU A 37 -2.37 15.54 2.69
CA LEU A 37 -1.65 14.41 3.29
C LEU A 37 -1.51 14.54 4.82
N ALA A 38 -1.46 15.74 5.38
CA ALA A 38 -1.19 15.95 6.81
C ALA A 38 -2.12 15.15 7.72
N LEU A 39 -3.41 15.12 7.39
CA LEU A 39 -4.40 14.34 8.14
C LEU A 39 -4.13 12.84 8.07
N ARG A 40 -3.76 12.31 6.91
CA ARG A 40 -3.46 10.89 6.68
C ARG A 40 -2.13 10.48 7.30
N CYS A 41 -1.18 11.40 7.40
CA CYS A 41 0.14 11.17 8.01
C CYS A 41 0.13 11.15 9.54
N ARG A 42 -0.96 11.58 10.18
CA ARG A 42 -1.04 11.76 11.62
C ARG A 42 -0.56 10.55 12.44
N ASP A 43 -0.99 9.35 12.07
CA ASP A 43 -0.68 8.12 12.81
C ASP A 43 0.75 7.60 12.54
N TYR A 44 1.48 8.29 11.67
CA TYR A 44 2.86 7.96 11.29
C TYR A 44 3.88 8.94 11.84
N LEU A 45 3.43 10.05 12.47
CA LEU A 45 4.30 11.09 12.99
C LEU A 45 5.29 10.56 14.03
N VAL A 46 6.54 10.97 13.89
CA VAL A 46 7.60 10.70 14.87
C VAL A 46 8.34 12.01 15.21
N PRO A 47 8.98 12.10 16.37
CA PRO A 47 9.83 13.26 16.69
C PRO A 47 10.92 13.44 15.63
N GLY A 48 11.18 14.69 15.25
CA GLY A 48 12.31 15.03 14.37
C GLY A 48 13.66 14.74 15.02
N GLY A 49 14.72 14.73 14.21
CA GLY A 49 16.11 14.58 14.65
C GLY A 49 16.82 13.30 14.22
N ALA A 50 16.08 12.30 13.71
CA ALA A 50 16.70 11.18 13.00
C ALA A 50 16.97 11.55 11.54
N GLU A 51 18.09 11.09 10.98
CA GLU A 51 18.36 11.24 9.56
C GLU A 51 17.32 10.46 8.75
N PRO A 52 16.67 11.06 7.73
CA PRO A 52 15.63 10.38 6.97
C PRO A 52 16.24 9.36 5.99
N ASP A 53 15.59 8.19 5.93
CA ASP A 53 15.88 7.16 4.93
C ASP A 53 15.34 7.56 3.55
N ILE A 54 14.17 8.22 3.55
CA ILE A 54 13.43 8.68 2.37
C ILE A 54 13.07 10.14 2.52
N VAL A 55 13.37 10.94 1.48
CA VAL A 55 12.98 12.36 1.40
C VAL A 55 12.06 12.55 0.19
N ILE A 56 10.87 13.09 0.43
CA ILE A 56 9.91 13.47 -0.60
C ILE A 56 10.17 14.94 -0.97
N ARG A 57 10.31 15.21 -2.27
CA ARG A 57 10.68 16.51 -2.82
C ARG A 57 9.56 17.09 -3.67
N PRO A 58 8.86 18.15 -3.21
CA PRO A 58 7.76 18.76 -3.96
C PRO A 58 8.15 19.30 -5.33
N GLU A 59 9.40 19.77 -5.47
CA GLU A 59 9.93 20.26 -6.74
C GLU A 59 9.97 19.21 -7.85
N LEU A 60 9.80 17.92 -7.49
CA LEU A 60 9.72 16.81 -8.44
C LEU A 60 8.28 16.39 -8.79
N TYR A 61 7.26 17.16 -8.36
CA TYR A 61 5.85 16.87 -8.68
C TYR A 61 5.44 17.31 -10.10
N HIS A 62 6.40 17.56 -10.98
CA HIS A 62 6.17 18.00 -12.34
C HIS A 62 6.64 16.94 -13.34
N TYR A 63 5.97 16.87 -14.48
CA TYR A 63 6.51 16.11 -15.60
C TYR A 63 7.82 16.73 -16.12
N PRO A 64 8.64 15.98 -16.89
CA PRO A 64 9.90 16.51 -17.44
C PRO A 64 9.73 17.76 -18.31
N ASP A 65 8.55 18.00 -18.85
CA ASP A 65 8.20 19.20 -19.64
C ASP A 65 7.76 20.39 -18.76
N GLY A 66 7.79 20.23 -17.42
CA GLY A 66 7.38 21.25 -16.46
C GLY A 66 5.88 21.33 -16.19
N SER A 67 5.07 20.52 -16.88
CA SER A 67 3.63 20.47 -16.62
C SER A 67 3.32 19.72 -15.31
N ILE A 68 2.20 20.09 -14.69
CA ILE A 68 1.66 19.40 -13.50
C ILE A 68 0.52 18.50 -13.97
N PRO A 69 0.38 17.28 -13.46
CA PRO A 69 -0.81 16.47 -13.69
C PRO A 69 -2.07 17.23 -13.26
N CYS A 70 -2.96 17.52 -14.20
CA CYS A 70 -4.13 18.36 -13.94
C CYS A 70 -5.47 17.71 -14.32
N GLU A 71 -5.55 16.38 -14.27
CA GLU A 71 -6.82 15.69 -14.49
C GLU A 71 -7.80 16.02 -13.36
N PRO A 72 -9.11 16.18 -13.64
CA PRO A 72 -10.10 16.42 -12.60
C PRO A 72 -10.07 15.36 -11.51
N GLY A 73 -9.90 15.78 -10.26
CA GLY A 73 -9.80 14.89 -9.09
C GLY A 73 -8.41 14.28 -8.88
N TYR A 74 -7.39 14.71 -9.64
CA TYR A 74 -6.01 14.34 -9.39
C TYR A 74 -5.44 15.17 -8.23
N ASP A 75 -5.13 14.53 -7.15
CA ASP A 75 -4.39 15.11 -6.02
C ASP A 75 -2.90 14.91 -6.26
N VAL A 76 -2.23 15.97 -6.76
CA VAL A 76 -0.81 15.96 -7.12
C VAL A 76 0.05 15.55 -5.91
N GLU A 77 -0.20 16.16 -4.75
CA GLU A 77 0.59 15.90 -3.55
C GLU A 77 0.47 14.44 -3.10
N TYR A 78 -0.76 13.91 -3.09
CA TYR A 78 -1.02 12.52 -2.73
C TYR A 78 -0.37 11.55 -3.73
N MET A 79 -0.55 11.79 -5.02
CA MET A 79 -0.06 10.86 -6.06
C MET A 79 1.45 10.89 -6.20
N GLU A 80 2.04 12.08 -6.29
CA GLU A 80 3.47 12.22 -6.53
C GLU A 80 4.31 11.91 -5.28
N SER A 81 3.83 12.26 -4.09
CA SER A 81 4.49 11.85 -2.85
C SER A 81 4.49 10.32 -2.70
N GLY A 82 3.37 9.68 -3.02
CA GLY A 82 3.27 8.22 -3.01
C GLY A 82 4.22 7.59 -4.03
N PHE A 83 4.26 8.12 -5.25
CA PHE A 83 5.19 7.66 -6.28
C PHE A 83 6.64 7.75 -5.79
N GLN A 84 7.07 8.90 -5.25
CA GLN A 84 8.43 9.09 -4.75
C GLN A 84 8.76 8.17 -3.57
N PHE A 85 7.82 7.96 -2.64
CA PHE A 85 8.01 7.02 -1.54
C PHE A 85 8.25 5.61 -2.05
N TYR A 86 7.35 5.08 -2.89
CA TYR A 86 7.45 3.70 -3.37
C TYR A 86 8.60 3.48 -4.33
N TRP A 87 8.98 4.49 -5.11
CA TRP A 87 10.18 4.44 -5.93
C TRP A 87 11.45 4.32 -5.08
N GLN A 88 11.59 5.14 -4.02
CA GLN A 88 12.73 5.07 -3.09
C GLN A 88 12.70 3.80 -2.24
N LEU A 89 11.51 3.29 -1.92
CA LEU A 89 11.33 2.05 -1.15
C LEU A 89 12.01 0.84 -1.79
N LEU A 90 12.17 0.83 -3.12
CA LEU A 90 12.92 -0.23 -3.83
C LEU A 90 14.37 -0.37 -3.34
N ARG A 91 14.97 0.67 -2.77
CA ARG A 91 16.33 0.64 -2.19
C ARG A 91 16.38 -0.10 -0.85
N PHE A 92 15.23 -0.29 -0.22
CA PHE A 92 15.05 -0.86 1.11
C PHE A 92 14.32 -2.21 1.08
N GLU A 93 14.54 -2.97 0.01
CA GLU A 93 13.90 -4.27 -0.23
C GLU A 93 12.35 -4.20 -0.15
N GLY A 94 11.77 -3.14 -0.67
CA GLY A 94 10.33 -2.93 -0.64
C GLY A 94 9.74 -2.50 -1.97
N MET A 95 8.44 -2.73 -2.11
CA MET A 95 7.66 -2.37 -3.30
C MET A 95 6.22 -2.04 -2.94
N MET A 96 5.50 -1.37 -3.82
CA MET A 96 4.06 -1.17 -3.72
C MET A 96 3.30 -2.31 -4.39
N LEU A 97 2.13 -2.64 -3.84
CA LEU A 97 1.11 -3.38 -4.57
C LEU A 97 -0.24 -2.65 -4.42
N HIS A 98 -0.91 -2.34 -5.52
CA HIS A 98 -2.27 -1.82 -5.49
C HIS A 98 -3.23 -2.92 -5.03
N ALA A 99 -3.57 -2.91 -3.76
CA ALA A 99 -4.33 -3.95 -3.10
C ALA A 99 -5.10 -3.40 -1.88
N SER A 100 -6.16 -4.09 -1.51
CA SER A 100 -6.75 -3.95 -0.18
C SER A 100 -6.14 -4.99 0.75
N ALA A 101 -5.65 -4.56 1.91
CA ALA A 101 -4.89 -5.36 2.86
C ALA A 101 -5.68 -5.56 4.16
N VAL A 102 -5.89 -6.81 4.56
CA VAL A 102 -6.57 -7.20 5.79
C VAL A 102 -5.66 -8.06 6.67
N ALA A 103 -5.64 -7.76 7.96
CA ALA A 103 -4.96 -8.57 8.96
C ALA A 103 -5.96 -9.52 9.64
N LEU A 104 -5.59 -10.78 9.79
CA LEU A 104 -6.35 -11.79 10.52
C LEU A 104 -5.39 -12.79 11.18
N ASP A 105 -5.58 -13.05 12.47
CA ASP A 105 -4.82 -14.02 13.25
C ASP A 105 -3.28 -13.88 13.12
N GLY A 106 -2.80 -12.62 13.11
CA GLY A 106 -1.36 -12.30 13.06
C GLY A 106 -0.74 -12.31 11.67
N TRP A 107 -1.52 -12.39 10.60
CA TRP A 107 -1.07 -12.42 9.22
C TRP A 107 -1.79 -11.41 8.34
N ALA A 108 -1.08 -10.90 7.33
CA ALA A 108 -1.65 -10.06 6.28
C ALA A 108 -2.09 -10.88 5.07
N TYR A 109 -3.25 -10.53 4.54
CA TYR A 109 -3.82 -11.06 3.31
C TYR A 109 -4.10 -9.90 2.37
N LEU A 110 -3.56 -9.94 1.16
CA LEU A 110 -3.72 -8.87 0.18
C LEU A 110 -4.64 -9.30 -0.95
N PHE A 111 -5.61 -8.44 -1.27
CA PHE A 111 -6.55 -8.64 -2.38
C PHE A 111 -6.28 -7.59 -3.45
N SER A 112 -5.85 -8.03 -4.63
CA SER A 112 -5.39 -7.19 -5.72
C SER A 112 -6.20 -7.40 -6.99
N GLY A 113 -5.99 -6.53 -7.96
CA GLY A 113 -6.64 -6.53 -9.27
C GLY A 113 -6.97 -5.13 -9.76
N PRO A 114 -7.39 -4.97 -11.01
CA PRO A 114 -7.78 -3.69 -11.59
C PRO A 114 -8.84 -2.94 -10.77
N CYS A 115 -8.96 -1.63 -11.01
CA CYS A 115 -10.02 -0.83 -10.38
C CYS A 115 -11.39 -1.43 -10.68
N GLY A 116 -12.31 -1.43 -9.68
CA GLY A 116 -13.67 -1.97 -9.84
C GLY A 116 -13.80 -3.50 -9.71
N ARG A 117 -12.74 -4.26 -9.52
CA ARG A 117 -12.81 -5.73 -9.35
C ARG A 117 -13.28 -6.19 -7.97
N GLY A 118 -13.60 -5.26 -7.06
CA GLY A 118 -14.22 -5.60 -5.77
C GLY A 118 -13.24 -5.82 -4.62
N LYS A 119 -12.00 -5.29 -4.68
CA LYS A 119 -11.00 -5.41 -3.59
C LYS A 119 -11.56 -4.98 -2.24
N SER A 120 -12.01 -3.74 -2.12
CA SER A 120 -12.57 -3.20 -0.87
C SER A 120 -13.88 -3.91 -0.47
N THR A 121 -14.67 -4.36 -1.44
CA THR A 121 -15.86 -5.18 -1.17
C THR A 121 -15.47 -6.50 -0.54
N HIS A 122 -14.45 -7.17 -1.06
CA HIS A 122 -13.98 -8.46 -0.55
C HIS A 122 -13.41 -8.35 0.87
N THR A 123 -12.61 -7.31 1.15
CA THR A 123 -12.08 -7.09 2.51
C THR A 123 -13.18 -6.71 3.52
N ARG A 124 -14.24 -6.02 3.11
CA ARG A 124 -15.44 -5.82 3.95
C ARG A 124 -16.18 -7.15 4.22
N GLN A 125 -16.20 -8.08 3.27
CA GLN A 125 -16.75 -9.42 3.50
C GLN A 125 -15.90 -10.21 4.50
N TRP A 126 -14.58 -10.02 4.51
CA TRP A 126 -13.72 -10.58 5.57
C TRP A 126 -14.11 -10.04 6.94
N GLN A 127 -14.33 -8.73 7.07
CA GLN A 127 -14.80 -8.14 8.33
C GLN A 127 -16.17 -8.70 8.74
N ALA A 128 -17.09 -8.87 7.79
CA ALA A 128 -18.40 -9.47 8.07
C ALA A 128 -18.30 -10.95 8.49
N ALA A 129 -17.39 -11.73 7.87
CA ALA A 129 -17.24 -13.16 8.12
C ALA A 129 -16.48 -13.49 9.41
N PHE A 130 -15.49 -12.64 9.79
CA PHE A 130 -14.56 -12.90 10.90
C PHE A 130 -14.68 -11.89 12.04
N GLY A 131 -15.55 -10.87 11.91
CA GLY A 131 -15.82 -9.88 12.93
C GLY A 131 -14.58 -9.06 13.31
N PRO A 132 -14.39 -8.74 14.61
CA PRO A 132 -13.27 -7.92 15.10
C PRO A 132 -11.89 -8.53 14.86
N ARG A 133 -11.80 -9.81 14.53
CA ARG A 133 -10.53 -10.46 14.19
C ARG A 133 -9.94 -9.98 12.88
N ALA A 134 -10.80 -9.58 11.92
CA ALA A 134 -10.38 -9.09 10.62
C ALA A 134 -10.28 -7.56 10.64
N SER A 135 -9.10 -7.02 10.42
CA SER A 135 -8.80 -5.58 10.43
C SER A 135 -8.23 -5.14 9.08
N VAL A 136 -8.97 -4.33 8.33
CA VAL A 136 -8.40 -3.68 7.13
C VAL A 136 -7.43 -2.61 7.59
N PHE A 137 -6.16 -2.71 7.18
CA PHE A 137 -5.11 -1.79 7.59
C PHE A 137 -4.55 -0.94 6.45
N ASN A 138 -4.89 -1.23 5.19
CA ASN A 138 -4.70 -0.34 4.04
C ASN A 138 -5.62 -0.74 2.89
N ASP A 139 -6.35 0.20 2.30
CA ASP A 139 -7.33 -0.10 1.25
C ASP A 139 -6.96 0.46 -0.13
N ASP A 140 -5.67 0.61 -0.43
CA ASP A 140 -5.25 1.00 -1.80
C ASP A 140 -3.79 0.67 -2.10
N LYS A 141 -2.86 1.16 -1.29
CA LYS A 141 -1.43 1.09 -1.57
C LYS A 141 -0.60 0.63 -0.37
N PRO A 142 -0.81 -0.60 0.14
CA PRO A 142 0.09 -1.15 1.15
C PRO A 142 1.52 -1.22 0.61
N ALA A 143 2.51 -1.02 1.48
CA ALA A 143 3.90 -1.31 1.18
C ALA A 143 4.22 -2.76 1.52
N LEU A 144 4.99 -3.41 0.68
CA LEU A 144 5.57 -4.72 0.94
C LEU A 144 7.07 -4.55 1.17
N ARG A 145 7.63 -5.16 2.22
CA ARG A 145 9.07 -5.18 2.44
C ARG A 145 9.53 -6.58 2.85
N ARG A 146 10.71 -6.93 2.37
CA ARG A 146 11.40 -8.14 2.79
C ARG A 146 12.42 -7.80 3.87
N LEU A 147 12.18 -8.31 5.08
CA LEU A 147 13.07 -8.13 6.23
C LEU A 147 13.50 -9.49 6.77
N GLU A 148 14.80 -9.69 6.94
CA GLU A 148 15.36 -10.95 7.50
C GLU A 148 14.81 -12.22 6.81
N GLY A 149 14.64 -12.14 5.49
CA GLY A 149 14.14 -13.26 4.70
C GLY A 149 12.62 -13.48 4.76
N LYS A 150 11.85 -12.56 5.33
CA LYS A 150 10.39 -12.65 5.42
C LYS A 150 9.72 -11.42 4.82
N TRP A 151 8.60 -11.63 4.14
CA TRP A 151 7.79 -10.55 3.61
C TRP A 151 6.77 -10.05 4.62
N TYR A 152 6.69 -8.74 4.71
CA TYR A 152 5.71 -8.02 5.53
C TYR A 152 4.91 -7.06 4.68
N ALA A 153 3.63 -6.90 5.02
CA ALA A 153 2.78 -5.86 4.48
C ALA A 153 2.58 -4.77 5.53
N TYR A 154 2.65 -3.52 5.09
CA TYR A 154 2.54 -2.32 5.92
C TYR A 154 1.39 -1.45 5.47
N GLY A 155 0.66 -0.90 6.43
CA GLY A 155 -0.21 0.22 6.16
C GLY A 155 0.59 1.50 5.88
N THR A 156 0.05 2.34 5.01
CA THR A 156 0.69 3.58 4.57
C THR A 156 -0.34 4.70 4.49
N PRO A 157 0.06 5.98 4.50
CA PRO A 157 -0.88 7.10 4.33
C PRO A 157 -1.61 7.12 2.99
N TRP A 158 -1.09 6.40 1.99
CA TRP A 158 -1.70 6.29 0.66
C TRP A 158 -2.74 5.17 0.64
N CYS A 159 -4.01 5.52 0.88
CA CYS A 159 -5.09 4.59 1.28
C CYS A 159 -6.42 4.88 0.60
N GLY A 160 -6.53 5.02 -0.64
CA GLY A 160 -7.81 5.13 -1.35
C GLY A 160 -8.80 6.19 -0.82
N LYS A 161 -10.02 6.15 -1.35
CA LYS A 161 -11.07 7.16 -1.09
C LYS A 161 -11.67 7.07 0.33
N ASP A 162 -11.76 5.86 0.86
CA ASP A 162 -12.41 5.62 2.17
C ASP A 162 -11.48 5.97 3.36
N GLY A 163 -10.24 6.37 3.09
CA GLY A 163 -9.29 6.79 4.12
C GLY A 163 -8.89 5.67 5.09
N ILE A 164 -9.05 4.41 4.69
CA ILE A 164 -8.77 3.27 5.58
C ILE A 164 -7.27 2.96 5.54
N HIS A 165 -6.58 3.33 6.59
CA HIS A 165 -5.18 2.98 6.82
C HIS A 165 -4.88 2.89 8.32
N LYS A 166 -3.83 2.16 8.66
CA LYS A 166 -3.28 2.06 10.02
C LYS A 166 -1.78 1.90 9.93
N ASN A 167 -1.04 2.52 10.83
CA ASN A 167 0.41 2.33 10.92
C ASN A 167 0.74 0.99 11.58
N GLU A 168 0.44 -0.09 10.87
CA GLU A 168 0.64 -1.47 11.32
C GLU A 168 1.47 -2.25 10.30
N LYS A 169 2.13 -3.31 10.76
CA LYS A 169 2.79 -4.30 9.90
C LYS A 169 2.41 -5.71 10.30
N TRP A 170 2.29 -6.57 9.30
CA TRP A 170 1.95 -7.97 9.47
C TRP A 170 2.76 -8.85 8.53
N PRO A 171 3.22 -10.05 8.96
CA PRO A 171 3.83 -11.01 8.05
C PRO A 171 2.84 -11.38 6.95
N LEU A 172 3.32 -11.45 5.71
CA LEU A 172 2.49 -11.67 4.53
C LEU A 172 2.17 -13.16 4.34
N ALA A 173 0.89 -13.52 4.46
CA ALA A 173 0.41 -14.89 4.21
C ALA A 173 0.26 -15.20 2.73
N GLY A 174 -0.17 -14.21 1.92
CA GLY A 174 -0.38 -14.41 0.50
C GLY A 174 -1.01 -13.21 -0.19
N ILE A 175 -1.03 -13.28 -1.53
CA ILE A 175 -1.66 -12.29 -2.41
C ILE A 175 -2.73 -13.02 -3.22
N CYS A 176 -3.92 -12.44 -3.32
CA CYS A 176 -5.03 -12.99 -4.08
C CYS A 176 -5.55 -11.98 -5.10
N PHE A 177 -5.48 -12.34 -6.37
CA PHE A 177 -6.10 -11.56 -7.44
C PHE A 177 -7.57 -11.92 -7.56
N LEU A 178 -8.42 -10.90 -7.76
CA LEU A 178 -9.87 -11.04 -7.83
C LEU A 178 -10.36 -10.94 -9.26
N GLU A 179 -11.20 -11.89 -9.65
CA GLU A 179 -11.99 -11.86 -10.88
C GLU A 179 -13.47 -12.07 -10.58
N GLN A 180 -14.35 -11.33 -11.27
CA GLN A 180 -15.78 -11.49 -11.12
C GLN A 180 -16.23 -12.74 -11.88
N ALA A 181 -16.98 -13.61 -11.20
CA ALA A 181 -17.51 -14.85 -11.76
C ALA A 181 -18.88 -15.18 -11.18
N GLN A 182 -19.53 -16.20 -11.74
CA GLN A 182 -20.84 -16.70 -11.26
C GLN A 182 -20.70 -17.67 -10.08
N GLU A 183 -19.51 -18.27 -9.91
CA GLU A 183 -19.21 -19.23 -8.85
C GLU A 183 -17.91 -18.85 -8.15
N ASN A 184 -17.82 -19.18 -6.85
CA ASN A 184 -16.61 -18.98 -6.08
C ASN A 184 -15.63 -20.12 -6.33
N ARG A 185 -14.45 -19.81 -6.87
CA ARG A 185 -13.36 -20.75 -7.10
C ARG A 185 -12.03 -20.09 -6.81
N ILE A 186 -11.18 -20.72 -6.00
CA ILE A 186 -9.82 -20.27 -5.75
C ILE A 186 -8.80 -21.29 -6.22
N ARG A 187 -7.72 -20.80 -6.83
CA ARG A 187 -6.56 -21.63 -7.18
C ARG A 187 -5.25 -20.90 -6.93
N ARG A 188 -4.20 -21.63 -6.63
CA ARG A 188 -2.86 -21.08 -6.59
C ARG A 188 -2.35 -20.82 -8.00
N LEU A 189 -1.68 -19.68 -8.21
CA LEU A 189 -1.01 -19.34 -9.46
C LEU A 189 0.44 -19.84 -9.46
N SER A 190 0.91 -20.24 -10.62
CA SER A 190 2.34 -20.38 -10.88
C SER A 190 3.01 -19.00 -10.95
N PRO A 191 4.32 -18.88 -10.71
CA PRO A 191 5.03 -17.61 -10.88
C PRO A 191 4.83 -16.97 -12.26
N ALA A 192 4.82 -17.79 -13.32
CA ALA A 192 4.60 -17.29 -14.69
C ALA A 192 3.24 -16.65 -14.90
N GLU A 193 2.19 -17.17 -14.26
CA GLU A 193 0.85 -16.57 -14.29
C GLU A 193 0.76 -15.31 -13.41
N ALA A 194 1.49 -15.28 -12.29
CA ALA A 194 1.42 -14.18 -11.33
C ALA A 194 2.22 -12.94 -11.76
N ILE A 195 3.35 -13.10 -12.48
CA ILE A 195 4.21 -11.98 -12.92
C ILE A 195 3.42 -10.85 -13.60
N PRO A 196 2.64 -11.08 -14.68
CA PRO A 196 1.94 -10.02 -15.36
C PRO A 196 0.92 -9.33 -14.45
N LEU A 197 0.21 -10.09 -13.61
CA LEU A 197 -0.79 -9.56 -12.70
C LEU A 197 -0.17 -8.61 -11.64
N VAL A 198 0.96 -9.01 -11.05
CA VAL A 198 1.65 -8.15 -10.07
C VAL A 198 2.24 -6.92 -10.74
N LEU A 199 2.85 -7.06 -11.94
CA LEU A 199 3.42 -5.94 -12.67
C LEU A 199 2.37 -4.90 -13.07
N GLU A 200 1.15 -5.29 -13.36
CA GLU A 200 0.05 -4.37 -13.64
C GLU A 200 -0.37 -3.56 -12.40
N GLN A 201 -0.17 -4.09 -11.21
CA GLN A 201 -0.64 -3.51 -9.95
C GLN A 201 0.49 -2.88 -9.11
N THR A 202 1.68 -2.69 -9.66
CA THR A 202 2.80 -2.00 -9.01
C THR A 202 3.24 -0.75 -9.79
N LEU A 203 4.36 -0.13 -9.42
CA LEU A 203 4.89 1.03 -10.13
C LEU A 203 5.32 0.66 -11.57
N ARG A 204 4.87 1.42 -12.55
CA ARG A 204 5.13 1.15 -13.98
C ARG A 204 6.09 2.11 -14.67
N ARG A 205 6.20 3.36 -14.20
CA ARG A 205 7.04 4.41 -14.82
C ARG A 205 8.37 4.53 -14.12
N LEU A 206 9.20 3.48 -14.20
CA LEU A 206 10.51 3.43 -13.55
C LEU A 206 11.65 3.58 -14.56
N GLN A 207 12.73 4.23 -14.11
CA GLN A 207 14.02 4.21 -14.81
C GLN A 207 14.57 2.76 -14.87
N PRO A 208 15.38 2.40 -15.88
CA PRO A 208 15.85 1.02 -16.07
C PRO A 208 16.43 0.37 -14.79
N LYS A 209 17.29 1.06 -14.07
CA LYS A 209 17.91 0.56 -12.84
C LYS A 209 16.89 0.28 -11.72
N SER A 210 15.86 1.10 -11.61
CA SER A 210 14.77 0.89 -10.65
C SER A 210 13.86 -0.26 -11.08
N MET A 211 13.66 -0.43 -12.39
CA MET A 211 12.92 -1.56 -12.94
C MET A 211 13.65 -2.88 -12.68
N GLU A 212 14.97 -2.94 -12.85
CA GLU A 212 15.78 -4.14 -12.51
C GLU A 212 15.61 -4.53 -11.04
N ARG A 213 15.63 -3.55 -10.13
CA ARG A 213 15.39 -3.80 -8.71
C ARG A 213 13.98 -4.33 -8.45
N LEU A 214 12.97 -3.71 -9.07
CA LEU A 214 11.59 -4.17 -8.95
C LEU A 214 11.43 -5.62 -9.43
N LEU A 215 12.03 -5.97 -10.57
CA LEU A 215 11.96 -7.34 -11.11
C LEU A 215 12.69 -8.35 -10.21
N THR A 216 13.81 -7.95 -9.59
CA THR A 216 14.52 -8.78 -8.60
C THR A 216 13.64 -9.03 -7.36
N LEU A 217 13.00 -7.98 -6.82
CA LEU A 217 12.08 -8.10 -5.69
C LEU A 217 10.85 -8.94 -6.03
N LEU A 218 10.33 -8.79 -7.24
CA LEU A 218 9.20 -9.57 -7.72
C LEU A 218 9.56 -11.07 -7.81
N ASP A 219 10.72 -11.42 -8.34
CA ASP A 219 11.20 -12.82 -8.40
C ASP A 219 11.29 -13.42 -6.98
N GLN A 220 11.87 -12.68 -6.03
CA GLN A 220 11.93 -13.10 -4.63
C GLN A 220 10.54 -13.25 -4.01
N LEU A 221 9.65 -12.28 -4.23
CA LEU A 221 8.28 -12.31 -3.72
C LEU A 221 7.54 -13.58 -4.20
N LEU A 222 7.61 -13.87 -5.49
CA LEU A 222 6.88 -14.99 -6.09
C LEU A 222 7.46 -16.37 -5.73
N ARG A 223 8.72 -16.44 -5.28
CA ARG A 223 9.29 -17.67 -4.72
C ARG A 223 8.88 -17.92 -3.28
N GLU A 224 8.67 -16.87 -2.49
CA GLU A 224 8.49 -16.93 -1.04
C GLU A 224 7.03 -16.78 -0.61
N VAL A 225 6.22 -16.04 -1.39
CA VAL A 225 4.82 -15.73 -1.06
C VAL A 225 3.87 -16.40 -2.06
N PRO A 226 2.90 -17.19 -1.60
CA PRO A 226 1.92 -17.80 -2.49
C PRO A 226 0.99 -16.74 -3.09
N VAL A 227 0.72 -16.88 -4.38
CA VAL A 227 -0.22 -16.03 -5.12
C VAL A 227 -1.39 -16.86 -5.60
N TYR A 228 -2.60 -16.31 -5.50
CA TYR A 228 -3.85 -16.97 -5.82
C TYR A 228 -4.68 -16.16 -6.80
N LEU A 229 -5.55 -16.82 -7.52
CA LEU A 229 -6.66 -16.25 -8.27
C LEU A 229 -7.97 -16.70 -7.62
N LEU A 230 -8.81 -15.75 -7.26
CA LEU A 230 -10.16 -15.97 -6.77
C LEU A 230 -11.16 -15.45 -7.81
N GLU A 231 -11.79 -16.35 -8.50
CA GLU A 231 -13.02 -16.11 -9.24
C GLU A 231 -14.17 -16.08 -8.23
N ASN A 232 -14.87 -14.93 -8.10
CA ASN A 232 -15.85 -14.79 -7.03
C ASN A 232 -17.09 -13.96 -7.37
N ARG A 233 -18.17 -14.33 -6.71
CA ARG A 233 -19.33 -13.45 -6.48
C ARG A 233 -19.09 -12.63 -5.22
N PRO A 234 -19.70 -11.43 -5.09
CA PRO A 234 -19.56 -10.60 -3.89
C PRO A 234 -20.39 -11.14 -2.72
N GLU A 235 -20.09 -12.35 -2.25
CA GLU A 235 -20.78 -13.03 -1.16
C GLU A 235 -19.82 -13.40 -0.01
N PRO A 236 -20.32 -13.52 1.25
CA PRO A 236 -19.48 -13.82 2.42
C PRO A 236 -18.72 -15.15 2.33
N ASP A 237 -19.22 -16.11 1.56
CA ASP A 237 -18.56 -17.42 1.38
C ASP A 237 -17.23 -17.30 0.66
N ALA A 238 -17.06 -16.31 -0.22
CA ALA A 238 -15.80 -16.02 -0.89
C ALA A 238 -14.69 -15.63 0.12
N ALA A 239 -15.05 -14.92 1.21
CA ALA A 239 -14.10 -14.56 2.26
C ALA A 239 -13.59 -15.81 3.02
N ARG A 240 -14.47 -16.74 3.35
CA ARG A 240 -14.08 -18.00 4.00
C ARG A 240 -13.24 -18.87 3.10
N LEU A 241 -13.62 -18.98 1.82
CA LEU A 241 -12.88 -19.73 0.81
C LEU A 241 -11.45 -19.20 0.64
N SER A 242 -11.30 -17.88 0.52
CA SER A 242 -9.99 -17.25 0.38
C SER A 242 -9.13 -17.42 1.65
N PHE A 243 -9.71 -17.29 2.84
CA PHE A 243 -8.98 -17.53 4.10
C PHE A 243 -8.47 -18.98 4.20
N GLU A 244 -9.33 -19.96 3.97
CA GLU A 244 -8.94 -21.39 4.06
C GLU A 244 -7.83 -21.76 3.08
N ALA A 245 -7.82 -21.16 1.88
CA ALA A 245 -6.79 -21.39 0.89
C ALA A 245 -5.46 -20.70 1.21
N MET A 246 -5.52 -19.49 1.79
CA MET A 246 -4.35 -18.62 1.97
C MET A 246 -3.71 -18.71 3.35
N ARG A 247 -4.40 -19.22 4.37
CA ARG A 247 -3.86 -19.30 5.72
C ARG A 247 -2.56 -20.11 5.76
N PRO A 248 -1.52 -19.63 6.45
CA PRO A 248 -0.31 -20.40 6.69
C PRO A 248 -0.61 -21.72 7.40
N ARG A 249 0.09 -22.75 7.04
CA ARG A 249 -0.03 -24.10 7.64
C ARG A 249 1.03 -24.28 8.72
#